data_9d298fdf3522590422caf2ace0de688a
#
_entry.id   9d298fdf3522590422caf2ace0de688a
#
_cell.length_a   1.000
_cell.length_b   1.000
_cell.length_c   1.000
_cell.angle_alpha   90.00
_cell.angle_beta   90.00
_cell.angle_gamma   90.00
#
_symmetry.space_group_name_H-M   'P 1'
#
loop_
_entity.id
_entity.type
_entity.pdbx_description
1 polymer ?
#
loop_
_entity_poly.entity_id
_entity_poly.type
_entity_poly.pdbx_seq_one_letter_code
_entity_poly.pdbx_strand_id
1 'polypeptide(L)'
;MMTIDKFNFAGKKAIVRVDFNVPLNEEGKITDDTRIRGALPTLKKILADGGALIIMSHMGKPKGKVNAKYSLSQIVDAVAAALGTPVKFAPDCAKAQDAAAALKPGEVLLLENLRFYPEEEGKPVGIEKEDPAYEDAKKEMKARQKEFAKTLASYADCYVMDAFGTAHRKHASTAVIADYFDADHKMLGYLMEKEVKAVDNVLKDIKRPFTDIMGGSKVSTKIGIIENLMDKVDNLILCGGMAFTFAKAQGGHIGNSLVEDDKLDLALDIIAKAKAKGVNLVLGCDCIAADKFANDANTQVCDDKNIPDGWMGLDAGPKTREEFKQAIKGAKTILWNGPAGVFEFDNFAGGSKAIAEAIAEATKEGAFSLIGGGDSVACINKFGMADQVSYISTGGGALLEAIEGKVLPGIAAIRGDK
;
A
#
# COMPACT_ATOMS: atom_id res chain seq x y z
N MET A 1 -21.97 -6.46 11.53
CA MET A 1 -21.45 -5.72 10.37
C MET A 1 -21.93 -6.37 9.09
N MET A 2 -22.49 -5.58 8.18
CA MET A 2 -22.89 -6.05 6.86
C MET A 2 -21.66 -6.44 6.04
N THR A 3 -21.77 -7.51 5.26
CA THR A 3 -20.73 -7.93 4.32
C THR A 3 -21.28 -7.92 2.91
N ILE A 4 -20.39 -7.82 1.93
CA ILE A 4 -20.78 -7.79 0.51
C ILE A 4 -21.52 -9.08 0.08
N ASP A 5 -21.16 -10.23 0.62
CA ASP A 5 -21.84 -11.49 0.34
C ASP A 5 -23.27 -11.56 0.88
N LYS A 6 -23.51 -10.91 2.03
CA LYS A 6 -24.83 -10.92 2.68
C LYS A 6 -25.79 -9.87 2.11
N PHE A 7 -25.27 -8.84 1.47
CA PHE A 7 -26.10 -7.78 0.94
C PHE A 7 -26.64 -8.14 -0.43
N ASN A 8 -27.96 -7.96 -0.62
CA ASN A 8 -28.60 -8.14 -1.92
C ASN A 8 -28.75 -6.79 -2.62
N PHE A 9 -28.00 -6.61 -3.70
CA PHE A 9 -28.01 -5.36 -4.47
C PHE A 9 -29.18 -5.25 -5.47
N ALA A 10 -30.06 -6.26 -5.59
CA ALA A 10 -31.17 -6.24 -6.52
C ALA A 10 -32.04 -4.99 -6.34
N GLY A 11 -32.21 -4.22 -7.42
CA GLY A 11 -32.97 -2.97 -7.41
C GLY A 11 -32.34 -1.81 -6.63
N LYS A 12 -31.09 -1.98 -6.17
CA LYS A 12 -30.34 -0.96 -5.41
C LYS A 12 -29.34 -0.25 -6.30
N LYS A 13 -29.06 1.02 -5.96
CA LYS A 13 -27.93 1.77 -6.51
C LYS A 13 -26.81 1.74 -5.50
N ALA A 14 -25.66 1.21 -5.88
CA ALA A 14 -24.48 1.15 -5.03
C ALA A 14 -23.44 2.17 -5.50
N ILE A 15 -23.00 3.06 -4.59
CA ILE A 15 -21.84 3.90 -4.84
C ILE A 15 -20.59 3.20 -4.31
N VAL A 16 -19.63 2.95 -5.19
CA VAL A 16 -18.45 2.14 -4.91
C VAL A 16 -17.19 2.99 -5.05
N ARG A 17 -16.42 3.08 -3.97
CA ARG A 17 -15.10 3.73 -4.01
C ARG A 17 -14.06 2.70 -4.42
N VAL A 18 -13.53 2.85 -5.61
CA VAL A 18 -12.47 2.02 -6.16
C VAL A 18 -11.18 2.81 -6.31
N ASP A 19 -10.08 2.13 -6.56
CA ASP A 19 -8.80 2.74 -6.92
C ASP A 19 -8.51 2.49 -8.40
N PHE A 20 -8.92 3.44 -9.24
CA PHE A 20 -8.65 3.46 -10.67
C PHE A 20 -7.53 4.45 -11.04
N ASN A 21 -6.64 4.72 -10.09
CA ASN A 21 -5.43 5.49 -10.34
C ASN A 21 -4.42 4.64 -11.12
N VAL A 22 -4.73 4.41 -12.38
CA VAL A 22 -3.92 3.59 -13.29
C VAL A 22 -2.92 4.42 -14.07
N PRO A 23 -1.75 3.87 -14.42
CA PRO A 23 -0.77 4.58 -15.23
C PRO A 23 -1.24 4.69 -16.69
N LEU A 24 -1.12 5.88 -17.24
CA LEU A 24 -1.43 6.19 -18.63
C LEU A 24 -0.15 6.57 -19.38
N ASN A 25 -0.04 6.15 -20.64
CA ASN A 25 1.02 6.61 -21.53
C ASN A 25 0.69 8.02 -22.07
N GLU A 26 1.57 8.57 -22.92
CA GLU A 26 1.39 9.90 -23.53
C GLU A 26 0.14 10.01 -24.41
N GLU A 27 -0.35 8.87 -24.94
CA GLU A 27 -1.57 8.78 -25.74
C GLU A 27 -2.84 8.60 -24.89
N GLY A 28 -2.72 8.59 -23.55
CA GLY A 28 -3.84 8.39 -22.63
C GLY A 28 -4.31 6.94 -22.51
N LYS A 29 -3.50 5.98 -22.97
CA LYS A 29 -3.81 4.54 -22.85
C LYS A 29 -3.25 3.96 -21.56
N ILE A 30 -4.02 3.06 -20.96
CA ILE A 30 -3.63 2.35 -19.74
C ILE A 30 -2.48 1.38 -20.05
N THR A 31 -1.39 1.49 -19.29
CA THR A 31 -0.21 0.61 -19.40
C THR A 31 -0.23 -0.54 -18.40
N ASP A 32 -1.02 -0.42 -17.33
CA ASP A 32 -1.24 -1.46 -16.32
C ASP A 32 -2.68 -1.34 -15.79
N ASP A 33 -3.48 -2.38 -16.01
CA ASP A 33 -4.90 -2.44 -15.62
C ASP A 33 -5.15 -3.23 -14.33
N THR A 34 -4.09 -3.56 -13.59
CA THR A 34 -4.19 -4.40 -12.37
C THR A 34 -5.23 -3.87 -11.39
N ARG A 35 -5.30 -2.55 -11.20
CA ARG A 35 -6.26 -1.92 -10.28
C ARG A 35 -7.70 -2.05 -10.75
N ILE A 36 -7.94 -1.94 -12.04
CA ILE A 36 -9.27 -2.17 -12.62
C ILE A 36 -9.67 -3.62 -12.40
N ARG A 37 -8.81 -4.56 -12.74
CA ARG A 37 -9.07 -6.00 -12.53
C ARG A 37 -9.31 -6.34 -11.07
N GLY A 38 -8.60 -5.71 -10.15
CA GLY A 38 -8.77 -5.90 -8.70
C GLY A 38 -10.15 -5.48 -8.18
N ALA A 39 -10.80 -4.51 -8.80
CA ALA A 39 -12.14 -4.06 -8.44
C ALA A 39 -13.26 -4.91 -9.06
N LEU A 40 -12.97 -5.68 -10.10
CA LEU A 40 -14.01 -6.41 -10.85
C LEU A 40 -14.87 -7.37 -10.01
N PRO A 41 -14.33 -8.15 -9.07
CA PRO A 41 -15.17 -9.03 -8.25
C PRO A 41 -16.30 -8.30 -7.53
N THR A 42 -16.01 -7.16 -6.94
CA THR A 42 -17.01 -6.30 -6.26
C THR A 42 -18.03 -5.74 -7.25
N LEU A 43 -17.56 -5.15 -8.34
CA LEU A 43 -18.42 -4.52 -9.34
C LEU A 43 -19.33 -5.55 -10.02
N LYS A 44 -18.80 -6.73 -10.35
CA LYS A 44 -19.58 -7.83 -10.97
C LYS A 44 -20.60 -8.42 -10.01
N LYS A 45 -20.29 -8.53 -8.72
CA LYS A 45 -21.29 -8.99 -7.71
C LYS A 45 -22.51 -8.08 -7.70
N ILE A 46 -22.32 -6.78 -7.69
CA ILE A 46 -23.39 -5.79 -7.67
C ILE A 46 -24.25 -5.91 -8.93
N LEU A 47 -23.65 -6.00 -10.10
CA LEU A 47 -24.36 -6.17 -11.36
C LEU A 47 -25.06 -7.53 -11.45
N ALA A 48 -24.43 -8.60 -10.99
CA ALA A 48 -25.01 -9.95 -11.00
C ALA A 48 -26.26 -10.06 -10.12
N ASP A 49 -26.32 -9.30 -9.01
CA ASP A 49 -27.51 -9.23 -8.16
C ASP A 49 -28.66 -8.42 -8.81
N GLY A 50 -28.40 -7.69 -9.88
CA GLY A 50 -29.37 -6.79 -10.49
C GLY A 50 -29.32 -5.36 -9.93
N GLY A 51 -28.19 -4.96 -9.37
CA GLY A 51 -27.93 -3.58 -8.92
C GLY A 51 -27.45 -2.67 -10.03
N ALA A 52 -27.48 -1.36 -9.78
CA ALA A 52 -26.85 -0.34 -10.59
C ALA A 52 -25.58 0.18 -9.88
N LEU A 53 -24.56 0.51 -10.67
CA LEU A 53 -23.26 0.95 -10.18
C LEU A 53 -23.06 2.44 -10.38
N ILE A 54 -22.61 3.12 -9.32
CA ILE A 54 -22.02 4.44 -9.39
C ILE A 54 -20.57 4.28 -8.92
N ILE A 55 -19.61 4.39 -9.85
CA ILE A 55 -18.20 4.19 -9.55
C ILE A 55 -17.54 5.55 -9.32
N MET A 56 -16.80 5.66 -8.23
CA MET A 56 -16.01 6.86 -7.93
C MET A 56 -14.56 6.49 -7.62
N SER A 57 -13.64 7.28 -8.12
CA SER A 57 -12.20 7.10 -7.95
C SER A 57 -11.46 8.43 -8.07
N HIS A 58 -10.19 8.40 -7.75
CA HIS A 58 -9.24 9.45 -8.06
C HIS A 58 -8.25 8.98 -9.14
N MET A 59 -7.57 9.94 -9.75
CA MET A 59 -6.42 9.72 -10.63
C MET A 59 -5.40 10.84 -10.43
N GLY A 60 -4.14 10.45 -10.19
CA GLY A 60 -3.04 11.40 -10.02
C GLY A 60 -3.20 12.36 -8.83
N LYS A 61 -2.55 13.51 -8.97
CA LYS A 61 -2.53 14.57 -7.94
C LYS A 61 -2.89 15.94 -8.54
N PRO A 62 -4.14 16.16 -8.93
CA PRO A 62 -4.56 17.42 -9.57
C PRO A 62 -4.69 18.61 -8.59
N LYS A 63 -4.51 18.39 -7.29
CA LYS A 63 -4.50 19.44 -6.25
C LYS A 63 -5.79 20.28 -6.18
N GLY A 64 -6.94 19.63 -6.30
CA GLY A 64 -8.24 20.31 -6.19
C GLY A 64 -8.60 21.16 -7.41
N LYS A 65 -8.00 20.91 -8.56
CA LYS A 65 -8.25 21.63 -9.82
C LYS A 65 -8.54 20.66 -10.96
N VAL A 66 -9.44 21.08 -11.83
CA VAL A 66 -9.72 20.33 -13.07
C VAL A 66 -8.48 20.35 -13.97
N ASN A 67 -8.07 19.16 -14.41
CA ASN A 67 -6.93 18.97 -15.30
C ASN A 67 -7.21 17.77 -16.20
N ALA A 68 -7.33 18.01 -17.49
CA ALA A 68 -7.66 16.99 -18.49
C ALA A 68 -6.71 15.78 -18.45
N LYS A 69 -5.46 15.98 -18.08
CA LYS A 69 -4.46 14.90 -17.91
C LYS A 69 -4.90 13.85 -16.90
N TYR A 70 -5.68 14.23 -15.89
CA TYR A 70 -6.14 13.37 -14.81
C TYR A 70 -7.63 13.06 -14.89
N SER A 71 -8.30 13.34 -16.02
CA SER A 71 -9.71 13.03 -16.19
C SER A 71 -9.94 11.51 -16.26
N LEU A 72 -10.92 11.02 -15.51
CA LEU A 72 -11.37 9.63 -15.58
C LEU A 72 -12.13 9.31 -16.88
N SER A 73 -12.49 10.31 -17.67
CA SER A 73 -13.08 10.09 -19.00
C SER A 73 -12.18 9.24 -19.90
N GLN A 74 -10.87 9.31 -19.69
CA GLN A 74 -9.86 8.56 -20.46
C GLN A 74 -9.93 7.05 -20.27
N ILE A 75 -10.53 6.57 -19.17
CA ILE A 75 -10.58 5.13 -18.85
C ILE A 75 -11.98 4.52 -19.00
N VAL A 76 -12.97 5.31 -19.40
CA VAL A 76 -14.37 4.83 -19.53
C VAL A 76 -14.47 3.57 -20.41
N ASP A 77 -13.85 3.60 -21.57
CA ASP A 77 -13.91 2.47 -22.52
C ASP A 77 -13.21 1.23 -21.97
N ALA A 78 -12.09 1.40 -21.28
CA ALA A 78 -11.37 0.30 -20.65
C ALA A 78 -12.18 -0.34 -19.51
N VAL A 79 -12.86 0.46 -18.70
CA VAL A 79 -13.74 -0.02 -17.64
C VAL A 79 -14.95 -0.74 -18.23
N ALA A 80 -15.55 -0.19 -19.28
CA ALA A 80 -16.66 -0.84 -20.00
C ALA A 80 -16.25 -2.19 -20.56
N ALA A 81 -15.08 -2.28 -21.20
CA ALA A 81 -14.54 -3.52 -21.71
C ALA A 81 -14.31 -4.56 -20.61
N ALA A 82 -13.73 -4.14 -19.48
CA ALA A 82 -13.47 -5.02 -18.34
C ALA A 82 -14.76 -5.55 -17.70
N LEU A 83 -15.81 -4.72 -17.61
CA LEU A 83 -17.12 -5.11 -17.07
C LEU A 83 -17.99 -5.87 -18.07
N GLY A 84 -17.71 -5.73 -19.37
CA GLY A 84 -18.60 -6.24 -20.41
C GLY A 84 -19.94 -5.52 -20.50
N THR A 85 -20.00 -4.26 -20.08
CA THR A 85 -21.22 -3.45 -19.98
C THR A 85 -20.88 -2.00 -20.32
N PRO A 86 -21.75 -1.27 -21.04
CA PRO A 86 -21.53 0.14 -21.30
C PRO A 86 -21.42 0.94 -20.01
N VAL A 87 -20.53 1.94 -19.99
CA VAL A 87 -20.30 2.83 -18.85
C VAL A 87 -20.64 4.26 -19.26
N LYS A 88 -21.58 4.87 -18.55
CA LYS A 88 -21.91 6.28 -18.68
C LYS A 88 -20.91 7.09 -17.86
N PHE A 89 -20.64 8.32 -18.26
CA PHE A 89 -19.71 9.21 -17.55
C PHE A 89 -20.39 10.48 -17.09
N ALA A 90 -20.20 10.85 -15.82
CA ALA A 90 -20.65 12.10 -15.26
C ALA A 90 -19.46 13.05 -15.08
N PRO A 91 -19.43 14.17 -15.82
CA PRO A 91 -18.27 15.06 -15.85
C PRO A 91 -18.12 15.94 -14.59
N ASP A 92 -19.09 15.93 -13.69
CA ASP A 92 -19.06 16.68 -12.44
C ASP A 92 -19.59 15.82 -11.29
N CYS A 93 -18.72 15.46 -10.35
CA CYS A 93 -19.09 14.66 -9.18
C CYS A 93 -20.20 15.30 -8.34
N ALA A 94 -20.21 16.63 -8.23
CA ALA A 94 -21.15 17.36 -7.38
C ALA A 94 -22.53 17.58 -8.06
N LYS A 95 -22.63 17.34 -9.36
CA LYS A 95 -23.83 17.59 -10.17
C LYS A 95 -24.27 16.36 -10.98
N ALA A 96 -24.19 15.18 -10.37
CA ALA A 96 -24.55 13.92 -11.02
C ALA A 96 -25.93 13.40 -10.60
N GLN A 97 -26.77 14.21 -9.96
CA GLN A 97 -28.08 13.81 -9.44
C GLN A 97 -28.98 13.19 -10.52
N ASP A 98 -29.11 13.87 -11.66
CA ASP A 98 -29.99 13.41 -12.75
C ASP A 98 -29.45 12.14 -13.40
N ALA A 99 -28.14 12.07 -13.63
CA ALA A 99 -27.49 10.87 -14.20
C ALA A 99 -27.64 9.66 -13.26
N ALA A 100 -27.46 9.86 -11.97
CA ALA A 100 -27.63 8.82 -10.95
C ALA A 100 -29.10 8.37 -10.84
N ALA A 101 -30.03 9.32 -10.83
CA ALA A 101 -31.46 9.03 -10.75
C ALA A 101 -31.96 8.23 -11.96
N ALA A 102 -31.40 8.47 -13.14
CA ALA A 102 -31.79 7.79 -14.39
C ALA A 102 -31.23 6.37 -14.52
N LEU A 103 -30.31 5.93 -13.64
CA LEU A 103 -29.72 4.59 -13.72
C LEU A 103 -30.76 3.49 -13.48
N LYS A 104 -30.77 2.51 -14.35
CA LYS A 104 -31.56 1.28 -14.25
C LYS A 104 -30.69 0.13 -13.74
N PRO A 105 -31.31 -0.94 -13.20
CA PRO A 105 -30.57 -2.15 -12.83
C PRO A 105 -29.66 -2.64 -13.97
N GLY A 106 -28.42 -2.96 -13.64
CA GLY A 106 -27.40 -3.39 -14.61
C GLY A 106 -26.65 -2.24 -15.30
N GLU A 107 -27.05 -1.00 -15.10
CA GLU A 107 -26.37 0.17 -15.67
C GLU A 107 -25.24 0.68 -14.78
N VAL A 108 -24.24 1.31 -15.40
CA VAL A 108 -23.01 1.78 -14.75
C VAL A 108 -22.76 3.25 -15.06
N LEU A 109 -22.49 4.03 -14.04
CA LEU A 109 -22.09 5.43 -14.11
C LEU A 109 -20.70 5.59 -13.46
N LEU A 110 -19.75 6.14 -14.18
CA LEU A 110 -18.45 6.56 -13.66
C LEU A 110 -18.46 8.07 -13.42
N LEU A 111 -18.16 8.50 -12.19
CA LEU A 111 -17.99 9.91 -11.86
C LEU A 111 -16.58 10.39 -12.28
N GLU A 112 -16.45 11.69 -12.52
CA GLU A 112 -15.16 12.34 -12.78
C GLU A 112 -14.25 12.26 -11.55
N ASN A 113 -12.97 12.55 -11.74
CA ASN A 113 -11.93 12.47 -10.72
C ASN A 113 -12.29 13.25 -9.46
N LEU A 114 -12.45 12.53 -8.36
CA LEU A 114 -12.79 13.09 -7.04
C LEU A 114 -11.79 14.17 -6.59
N ARG A 115 -10.52 14.05 -6.95
CA ARG A 115 -9.47 15.00 -6.56
C ARG A 115 -9.44 16.28 -7.36
N PHE A 116 -10.35 16.46 -8.30
CA PHE A 116 -10.62 17.77 -8.89
C PHE A 116 -11.28 18.72 -7.87
N TYR A 117 -11.84 18.15 -6.80
CA TYR A 117 -12.50 18.88 -5.73
C TYR A 117 -11.61 18.96 -4.49
N PRO A 118 -11.29 20.18 -3.98
CA PRO A 118 -10.54 20.31 -2.73
C PRO A 118 -11.27 19.69 -1.53
N GLU A 119 -12.59 19.59 -1.60
CA GLU A 119 -13.46 18.96 -0.61
C GLU A 119 -13.19 17.45 -0.44
N GLU A 120 -12.68 16.78 -1.44
CA GLU A 120 -12.33 15.36 -1.33
C GLU A 120 -11.26 15.14 -0.24
N GLU A 121 -10.16 15.86 -0.31
CA GLU A 121 -9.10 15.77 0.70
C GLU A 121 -9.43 16.55 1.98
N GLY A 122 -10.30 17.53 1.91
CA GLY A 122 -10.74 18.34 3.04
C GLY A 122 -9.65 19.23 3.63
N LYS A 123 -8.69 19.65 2.81
CA LYS A 123 -7.62 20.56 3.18
C LYS A 123 -7.80 21.92 2.55
N PRO A 124 -7.53 23.03 3.28
CA PRO A 124 -7.55 24.36 2.69
C PRO A 124 -6.59 24.46 1.50
N VAL A 125 -6.99 25.20 0.48
CA VAL A 125 -6.19 25.46 -0.73
C VAL A 125 -5.86 26.94 -0.78
N GLY A 126 -4.60 27.27 -1.14
CA GLY A 126 -4.15 28.64 -1.33
C GLY A 126 -3.86 29.39 -0.04
N ILE A 127 -3.72 28.68 1.10
CA ILE A 127 -3.34 29.29 2.39
C ILE A 127 -2.29 28.40 3.07
N GLU A 128 -1.22 29.01 3.59
CA GLU A 128 -0.16 28.32 4.30
C GLU A 128 -0.56 28.04 5.75
N LYS A 129 0.00 26.97 6.33
CA LYS A 129 -0.34 26.52 7.69
C LYS A 129 -0.02 27.54 8.77
N GLU A 130 0.96 28.37 8.51
CA GLU A 130 1.45 29.42 9.39
C GLU A 130 0.58 30.68 9.36
N ASP A 131 -0.32 30.78 8.39
CA ASP A 131 -1.23 31.92 8.27
C ASP A 131 -2.24 31.92 9.43
N PRO A 132 -2.44 33.07 10.13
CA PRO A 132 -3.44 33.15 11.22
C PRO A 132 -4.86 32.75 10.83
N ALA A 133 -5.24 32.88 9.55
CA ALA A 133 -6.56 32.49 9.04
C ALA A 133 -6.66 30.99 8.70
N TYR A 134 -5.58 30.21 8.83
CA TYR A 134 -5.55 28.79 8.42
C TYR A 134 -6.58 27.93 9.15
N GLU A 135 -6.72 28.11 10.47
CA GLU A 135 -7.66 27.30 11.27
C GLU A 135 -9.12 27.58 10.90
N ASP A 136 -9.48 28.82 10.57
CA ASP A 136 -10.82 29.15 10.09
C ASP A 136 -11.06 28.57 8.69
N ALA A 137 -10.10 28.68 7.79
CA ALA A 137 -10.15 28.06 6.46
C ALA A 137 -10.28 26.54 6.54
N LYS A 138 -9.62 25.91 7.49
CA LYS A 138 -9.71 24.46 7.75
C LYS A 138 -11.11 24.06 8.23
N LYS A 139 -11.70 24.79 9.14
CA LYS A 139 -13.08 24.56 9.61
C LYS A 139 -14.09 24.68 8.48
N GLU A 140 -13.98 25.71 7.67
CA GLU A 140 -14.82 25.91 6.49
C GLU A 140 -14.68 24.76 5.51
N MET A 141 -13.45 24.34 5.21
CA MET A 141 -13.19 23.22 4.30
C MET A 141 -13.75 21.90 4.85
N LYS A 142 -13.68 21.65 6.16
CA LYS A 142 -14.30 20.47 6.77
C LYS A 142 -15.82 20.47 6.65
N ALA A 143 -16.47 21.62 6.77
CA ALA A 143 -17.91 21.74 6.52
C ALA A 143 -18.24 21.46 5.05
N ARG A 144 -17.47 22.00 4.11
CA ARG A 144 -17.62 21.76 2.66
C ARG A 144 -17.36 20.29 2.32
N GLN A 145 -16.40 19.64 2.98
CA GLN A 145 -16.13 18.20 2.80
C GLN A 145 -17.34 17.36 3.19
N LYS A 146 -17.98 17.67 4.31
CA LYS A 146 -19.21 16.98 4.74
C LYS A 146 -20.33 17.14 3.73
N GLU A 147 -20.55 18.35 3.22
CA GLU A 147 -21.56 18.60 2.18
C GLU A 147 -21.26 17.86 0.89
N PHE A 148 -20.00 17.80 0.47
CA PHE A 148 -19.57 17.02 -0.70
C PHE A 148 -19.84 15.53 -0.50
N ALA A 149 -19.47 14.98 0.65
CA ALA A 149 -19.73 13.58 1.00
C ALA A 149 -21.23 13.28 1.03
N LYS A 150 -22.04 14.17 1.60
CA LYS A 150 -23.52 14.06 1.61
C LYS A 150 -24.09 14.06 0.19
N THR A 151 -23.59 14.91 -0.68
CA THR A 151 -23.98 14.94 -2.09
C THR A 151 -23.70 13.60 -2.78
N LEU A 152 -22.48 13.07 -2.63
CA LEU A 152 -22.13 11.76 -3.18
C LEU A 152 -23.03 10.65 -2.62
N ALA A 153 -23.29 10.65 -1.33
CA ALA A 153 -24.15 9.67 -0.66
C ALA A 153 -25.60 9.72 -1.19
N SER A 154 -26.09 10.91 -1.56
CA SER A 154 -27.44 11.09 -2.06
C SER A 154 -27.72 10.38 -3.39
N TYR A 155 -26.68 9.96 -4.10
CA TYR A 155 -26.83 9.28 -5.39
C TYR A 155 -27.20 7.80 -5.26
N ALA A 156 -27.04 7.19 -4.08
CA ALA A 156 -27.10 5.75 -3.92
C ALA A 156 -27.87 5.30 -2.67
N ASP A 157 -28.27 4.04 -2.69
CA ASP A 157 -28.93 3.35 -1.58
C ASP A 157 -27.94 2.73 -0.59
N CYS A 158 -26.73 2.42 -1.05
CA CYS A 158 -25.68 1.79 -0.24
C CYS A 158 -24.28 2.21 -0.73
N TYR A 159 -23.32 2.05 0.17
CA TYR A 159 -21.91 2.41 -0.03
C TYR A 159 -20.99 1.21 0.13
N VAL A 160 -20.08 1.03 -0.82
CA VAL A 160 -19.06 -0.01 -0.79
C VAL A 160 -17.68 0.63 -0.87
N MET A 161 -16.85 0.39 0.14
CA MET A 161 -15.45 0.82 0.16
C MET A 161 -14.56 -0.31 -0.35
N ASP A 162 -13.91 -0.08 -1.49
CA ASP A 162 -13.08 -1.10 -2.16
C ASP A 162 -11.75 -0.54 -2.67
N ALA A 163 -11.17 0.42 -1.93
CA ALA A 163 -9.93 1.10 -2.29
C ALA A 163 -8.95 1.10 -1.12
N PHE A 164 -8.20 0.01 -0.95
CA PHE A 164 -7.27 -0.12 0.19
C PHE A 164 -6.14 0.90 0.15
N GLY A 165 -5.61 1.22 -1.04
CA GLY A 165 -4.52 2.19 -1.19
C GLY A 165 -4.83 3.60 -0.67
N THR A 166 -6.10 3.95 -0.49
CA THR A 166 -6.55 5.24 0.06
C THR A 166 -7.25 5.12 1.41
N ALA A 167 -7.33 3.92 1.98
CA ALA A 167 -8.04 3.66 3.24
C ALA A 167 -7.44 4.38 4.46
N HIS A 168 -6.16 4.77 4.39
CA HIS A 168 -5.45 5.52 5.42
C HIS A 168 -5.74 7.03 5.40
N ARG A 169 -6.51 7.49 4.44
CA ARG A 169 -6.89 8.91 4.28
C ARG A 169 -8.36 9.11 4.64
N LYS A 170 -8.64 10.09 5.51
CA LYS A 170 -10.00 10.49 5.85
C LYS A 170 -10.53 11.47 4.79
N HIS A 171 -10.67 10.99 3.56
CA HIS A 171 -11.25 11.77 2.47
C HIS A 171 -12.78 11.68 2.46
N ALA A 172 -13.44 12.56 1.69
CA ALA A 172 -14.89 12.54 1.57
C ALA A 172 -15.40 11.18 1.09
N SER A 173 -14.80 10.63 0.04
CA SER A 173 -15.24 9.39 -0.60
C SER A 173 -14.80 8.11 0.10
N THR A 174 -13.76 8.16 0.94
CA THR A 174 -13.18 6.97 1.60
C THR A 174 -13.70 6.76 3.02
N ALA A 175 -14.09 7.82 3.71
CA ALA A 175 -14.47 7.75 5.12
C ALA A 175 -15.69 8.59 5.46
N VAL A 176 -15.70 9.90 5.14
CA VAL A 176 -16.75 10.82 5.56
C VAL A 176 -18.11 10.41 5.00
N ILE A 177 -18.17 9.93 3.76
CA ILE A 177 -19.39 9.44 3.10
C ILE A 177 -20.11 8.35 3.91
N ALA A 178 -19.38 7.52 4.63
CA ALA A 178 -19.95 6.43 5.42
C ALA A 178 -20.87 6.91 6.54
N ASP A 179 -20.70 8.15 7.01
CA ASP A 179 -21.58 8.76 8.03
C ASP A 179 -23.02 8.98 7.54
N TYR A 180 -23.24 8.94 6.23
CA TYR A 180 -24.55 9.15 5.61
C TYR A 180 -25.27 7.85 5.24
N PHE A 181 -24.71 6.70 5.66
CA PHE A 181 -25.32 5.39 5.51
C PHE A 181 -25.38 4.69 6.88
N ASP A 182 -26.45 3.97 7.13
CA ASP A 182 -26.54 3.13 8.32
C ASP A 182 -25.65 1.86 8.19
N ALA A 183 -25.53 1.13 9.29
CA ALA A 183 -24.64 -0.04 9.36
C ALA A 183 -25.02 -1.16 8.39
N ASP A 184 -26.27 -1.25 7.97
CA ASP A 184 -26.76 -2.29 7.06
C ASP A 184 -26.61 -1.90 5.58
N HIS A 185 -26.28 -0.64 5.29
CA HIS A 185 -26.15 -0.10 3.93
C HIS A 185 -24.73 0.41 3.60
N LYS A 186 -23.75 0.00 4.38
CA LYS A 186 -22.33 0.25 4.08
C LYS A 186 -21.48 -0.98 4.39
N MET A 187 -20.50 -1.25 3.55
CA MET A 187 -19.69 -2.45 3.63
C MET A 187 -18.35 -2.30 2.92
N LEU A 188 -17.44 -3.20 3.23
CA LEU A 188 -16.19 -3.37 2.49
C LEU A 188 -16.45 -4.18 1.22
N GLY A 189 -15.77 -3.84 0.13
CA GLY A 189 -15.73 -4.69 -1.06
C GLY A 189 -14.80 -5.90 -0.89
N TYR A 190 -14.79 -6.79 -1.86
CA TYR A 190 -13.98 -8.01 -1.81
C TYR A 190 -12.48 -7.74 -1.73
N LEU A 191 -11.97 -6.74 -2.46
CA LEU A 191 -10.56 -6.37 -2.39
C LEU A 191 -10.20 -5.92 -0.98
N MET A 192 -11.01 -5.05 -0.39
CA MET A 192 -10.82 -4.59 0.99
C MET A 192 -10.87 -5.73 2.00
N GLU A 193 -11.80 -6.66 1.87
CA GLU A 193 -11.88 -7.82 2.76
C GLU A 193 -10.62 -8.68 2.70
N LYS A 194 -10.07 -8.91 1.51
CA LYS A 194 -8.81 -9.65 1.32
C LYS A 194 -7.62 -8.93 1.95
N GLU A 195 -7.51 -7.63 1.72
CA GLU A 195 -6.44 -6.79 2.28
C GLU A 195 -6.49 -6.79 3.81
N VAL A 196 -7.66 -6.59 4.38
CA VAL A 196 -7.86 -6.59 5.84
C VAL A 196 -7.51 -7.96 6.43
N LYS A 197 -7.92 -9.04 5.80
CA LYS A 197 -7.59 -10.41 6.23
C LYS A 197 -6.08 -10.67 6.17
N ALA A 198 -5.41 -10.22 5.12
CA ALA A 198 -3.97 -10.34 4.98
C ALA A 198 -3.23 -9.60 6.11
N VAL A 199 -3.66 -8.38 6.44
CA VAL A 199 -3.12 -7.61 7.56
C VAL A 199 -3.38 -8.31 8.89
N ASP A 200 -4.58 -8.82 9.11
CA ASP A 200 -4.92 -9.54 10.35
C ASP A 200 -4.06 -10.80 10.54
N ASN A 201 -3.70 -11.49 9.46
CA ASN A 201 -2.82 -12.66 9.53
C ASN A 201 -1.40 -12.34 10.04
N VAL A 202 -0.94 -11.11 9.86
CA VAL A 202 0.40 -10.69 10.34
C VAL A 202 0.34 -9.87 11.64
N LEU A 203 -0.82 -9.40 12.07
CA LEU A 203 -0.97 -8.60 13.29
C LEU A 203 -1.76 -9.26 14.42
N LYS A 204 -2.75 -10.09 14.10
CA LYS A 204 -3.69 -10.66 15.08
C LYS A 204 -3.66 -12.18 15.10
N ASP A 205 -3.82 -12.82 13.96
CA ASP A 205 -3.95 -14.28 13.84
C ASP A 205 -2.61 -14.91 13.43
N ILE A 206 -1.56 -14.56 14.17
CA ILE A 206 -0.18 -14.90 13.84
C ILE A 206 0.09 -16.38 14.10
N LYS A 207 0.49 -17.10 13.07
CA LYS A 207 1.04 -18.45 13.18
C LYS A 207 2.56 -18.37 13.25
N ARG A 208 3.13 -18.95 14.30
CA ARG A 208 4.58 -18.88 14.55
C ARG A 208 5.32 -20.09 13.97
N PRO A 209 6.59 -19.94 13.58
CA PRO A 209 7.41 -18.73 13.66
C PRO A 209 6.97 -17.64 12.67
N PHE A 210 7.07 -16.38 13.12
CA PHE A 210 6.82 -15.21 12.30
C PHE A 210 8.15 -14.53 11.95
N THR A 211 8.46 -14.44 10.67
CA THR A 211 9.62 -13.71 10.14
C THR A 211 9.17 -12.44 9.41
N ASP A 212 9.62 -11.29 9.89
CA ASP A 212 9.46 -10.01 9.22
C ASP A 212 10.75 -9.61 8.53
N ILE A 213 10.66 -9.21 7.28
CA ILE A 213 11.79 -8.79 6.44
C ILE A 213 11.55 -7.35 6.03
N MET A 214 12.36 -6.44 6.54
CA MET A 214 12.33 -5.04 6.21
C MET A 214 13.64 -4.60 5.56
N GLY A 215 13.51 -4.10 4.34
CA GLY A 215 14.61 -3.52 3.58
C GLY A 215 14.39 -2.03 3.32
N GLY A 216 15.34 -1.45 2.65
CA GLY A 216 15.32 -0.04 2.29
C GLY A 216 16.55 0.72 2.80
N SER A 217 16.58 2.02 2.55
CA SER A 217 17.76 2.85 2.81
C SER A 217 17.80 3.50 4.20
N LYS A 218 16.64 3.67 4.85
CA LYS A 218 16.53 4.49 6.08
C LYS A 218 15.82 3.77 7.22
N VAL A 219 16.49 3.66 8.36
CA VAL A 219 15.91 3.16 9.62
C VAL A 219 14.77 4.07 10.08
N SER A 220 14.93 5.38 9.95
CA SER A 220 13.96 6.39 10.38
C SER A 220 12.57 6.20 9.73
N THR A 221 12.50 5.69 8.51
CA THR A 221 11.23 5.44 7.81
C THR A 221 10.54 4.14 8.24
N LYS A 222 11.25 3.26 8.93
CA LYS A 222 10.76 1.93 9.33
C LYS A 222 10.51 1.79 10.83
N ILE A 223 10.88 2.79 11.63
CA ILE A 223 10.85 2.69 13.09
C ILE A 223 9.46 2.37 13.64
N GLY A 224 8.40 2.96 13.11
CA GLY A 224 7.03 2.69 13.58
C GLY A 224 6.61 1.24 13.36
N ILE A 225 7.01 0.64 12.23
CA ILE A 225 6.75 -0.78 11.95
C ILE A 225 7.59 -1.67 12.87
N ILE A 226 8.88 -1.36 13.02
CA ILE A 226 9.79 -2.12 13.89
C ILE A 226 9.24 -2.16 15.31
N GLU A 227 8.85 -1.02 15.86
CA GLU A 227 8.30 -0.93 17.23
C GLU A 227 7.01 -1.74 17.39
N ASN A 228 6.09 -1.65 16.44
CA ASN A 228 4.82 -2.38 16.53
C ASN A 228 4.99 -3.89 16.35
N LEU A 229 5.95 -4.32 15.53
CA LEU A 229 6.17 -5.75 15.26
C LEU A 229 7.13 -6.43 16.23
N MET A 230 7.91 -5.68 17.01
CA MET A 230 8.94 -6.23 17.89
C MET A 230 8.38 -7.26 18.90
N ASP A 231 7.16 -7.09 19.38
CA ASP A 231 6.47 -8.02 20.27
C ASP A 231 5.80 -9.20 19.55
N LYS A 232 5.74 -9.17 18.23
CA LYS A 232 4.96 -10.11 17.42
C LYS A 232 5.83 -11.08 16.63
N VAL A 233 7.07 -10.71 16.33
CA VAL A 233 7.97 -11.49 15.48
C VAL A 233 8.88 -12.42 16.27
N ASP A 234 9.27 -13.52 15.65
CA ASP A 234 10.32 -14.42 16.13
C ASP A 234 11.66 -14.11 15.47
N ASN A 235 11.62 -13.76 14.19
CA ASN A 235 12.79 -13.33 13.42
C ASN A 235 12.52 -11.97 12.77
N LEU A 236 13.49 -11.08 12.86
CA LEU A 236 13.46 -9.76 12.24
C LEU A 236 14.70 -9.60 11.36
N ILE A 237 14.51 -9.52 10.06
CA ILE A 237 15.56 -9.24 9.10
C ILE A 237 15.51 -7.76 8.75
N LEU A 238 16.58 -7.03 9.00
CA LEU A 238 16.77 -5.65 8.59
C LEU A 238 17.87 -5.60 7.53
N CYS A 239 17.54 -5.20 6.33
CA CYS A 239 18.43 -5.31 5.17
C CYS A 239 18.36 -4.06 4.27
N GLY A 240 19.11 -4.08 3.18
CA GLY A 240 19.28 -2.93 2.31
C GLY A 240 20.25 -1.90 2.86
N GLY A 241 20.16 -0.66 2.39
CA GLY A 241 21.07 0.42 2.80
C GLY A 241 21.03 0.72 4.29
N MET A 242 19.91 0.49 4.98
CA MET A 242 19.84 0.72 6.43
C MET A 242 20.71 -0.23 7.24
N ALA A 243 21.10 -1.39 6.70
CA ALA A 243 22.00 -2.32 7.38
C ALA A 243 23.36 -1.68 7.70
N PHE A 244 23.81 -0.75 6.87
CA PHE A 244 25.09 -0.04 7.09
C PHE A 244 25.00 0.98 8.24
N THR A 245 23.84 1.53 8.52
CA THR A 245 23.61 2.32 9.73
C THR A 245 23.80 1.46 10.97
N PHE A 246 23.29 0.24 10.99
CA PHE A 246 23.52 -0.73 12.08
C PHE A 246 24.98 -1.14 12.18
N ALA A 247 25.67 -1.40 11.06
CA ALA A 247 27.08 -1.75 11.04
C ALA A 247 27.94 -0.64 11.64
N LYS A 248 27.72 0.61 11.24
CA LYS A 248 28.44 1.78 11.80
C LYS A 248 28.12 1.99 13.27
N ALA A 249 26.86 1.84 13.68
CA ALA A 249 26.47 1.94 15.09
C ALA A 249 27.21 0.95 15.98
N GLN A 250 27.59 -0.21 15.45
CA GLN A 250 28.37 -1.24 16.14
C GLN A 250 29.88 -1.04 16.02
N GLY A 251 30.32 0.14 15.55
CA GLY A 251 31.75 0.48 15.43
C GLY A 251 32.39 0.07 14.10
N GLY A 252 31.58 -0.37 13.12
CA GLY A 252 32.08 -0.78 11.80
C GLY A 252 32.51 0.38 10.92
N HIS A 253 33.40 0.09 9.98
CA HIS A 253 33.82 0.96 8.89
C HIS A 253 33.05 0.59 7.63
N ILE A 254 32.26 1.52 7.09
CA ILE A 254 31.30 1.25 6.01
C ILE A 254 31.65 1.91 4.67
N GLY A 255 32.83 2.54 4.57
CA GLY A 255 33.22 3.25 3.35
C GLY A 255 32.24 4.36 2.98
N ASN A 256 31.86 4.39 1.71
CA ASN A 256 30.89 5.35 1.17
C ASN A 256 29.44 4.82 1.17
N SER A 257 29.16 3.76 1.94
CA SER A 257 27.81 3.20 2.03
C SER A 257 26.80 4.19 2.59
N LEU A 258 25.53 4.03 2.23
CA LEU A 258 24.43 4.83 2.79
C LEU A 258 24.40 4.69 4.31
N VAL A 259 24.17 5.79 4.99
CA VAL A 259 24.09 5.84 6.46
C VAL A 259 23.25 7.02 6.93
N GLU A 260 22.51 6.79 8.02
CA GLU A 260 21.87 7.86 8.81
C GLU A 260 22.70 8.10 10.06
N ASP A 261 23.68 9.02 10.01
CA ASP A 261 24.60 9.29 11.11
C ASP A 261 23.90 9.81 12.38
N ASP A 262 22.75 10.42 12.24
CA ASP A 262 21.91 10.89 13.35
C ASP A 262 21.03 9.80 13.96
N LYS A 263 21.07 8.56 13.45
CA LYS A 263 20.25 7.42 13.88
C LYS A 263 21.08 6.24 14.43
N LEU A 264 22.35 6.44 14.72
CA LEU A 264 23.21 5.37 15.26
C LEU A 264 22.72 4.92 16.65
N ASP A 265 22.32 5.84 17.52
CA ASP A 265 21.76 5.51 18.83
C ASP A 265 20.43 4.75 18.71
N LEU A 266 19.59 5.13 17.76
CA LEU A 266 18.35 4.43 17.47
C LEU A 266 18.62 2.99 17.01
N ALA A 267 19.63 2.77 16.18
CA ALA A 267 20.03 1.45 15.73
C ALA A 267 20.48 0.56 16.90
N LEU A 268 21.29 1.10 17.81
CA LEU A 268 21.71 0.40 19.04
C LEU A 268 20.52 0.07 19.94
N ASP A 269 19.56 0.98 20.07
CA ASP A 269 18.34 0.76 20.85
C ASP A 269 17.49 -0.41 20.27
N ILE A 270 17.36 -0.47 18.96
CA ILE A 270 16.65 -1.57 18.27
C ILE A 270 17.35 -2.91 18.55
N ILE A 271 18.67 -2.97 18.47
CA ILE A 271 19.46 -4.17 18.77
C ILE A 271 19.20 -4.62 20.22
N ALA A 272 19.27 -3.69 21.16
CA ALA A 272 19.04 -3.96 22.57
C ALA A 272 17.61 -4.46 22.84
N LYS A 273 16.60 -3.85 22.25
CA LYS A 273 15.19 -4.26 22.38
C LYS A 273 14.95 -5.66 21.81
N ALA A 274 15.50 -5.96 20.63
CA ALA A 274 15.39 -7.28 20.03
C ALA A 274 15.98 -8.35 20.96
N LYS A 275 17.16 -8.11 21.51
CA LYS A 275 17.82 -9.01 22.47
C LYS A 275 16.99 -9.20 23.73
N ALA A 276 16.47 -8.13 24.31
CA ALA A 276 15.66 -8.18 25.53
C ALA A 276 14.35 -8.96 25.33
N LYS A 277 13.79 -8.92 24.13
CA LYS A 277 12.53 -9.61 23.78
C LYS A 277 12.74 -11.02 23.20
N GLY A 278 13.98 -11.47 23.07
CA GLY A 278 14.30 -12.78 22.51
C GLY A 278 14.04 -12.90 21.01
N VAL A 279 14.00 -11.78 20.28
CA VAL A 279 13.83 -11.74 18.84
C VAL A 279 15.17 -12.04 18.18
N ASN A 280 15.19 -12.96 17.21
CA ASN A 280 16.34 -13.20 16.38
C ASN A 280 16.49 -12.07 15.35
N LEU A 281 17.38 -11.12 15.63
CA LEU A 281 17.66 -10.00 14.75
C LEU A 281 18.76 -10.37 13.75
N VAL A 282 18.44 -10.35 12.47
CA VAL A 282 19.35 -10.67 11.37
C VAL A 282 19.71 -9.38 10.65
N LEU A 283 20.94 -8.93 10.82
CA LEU A 283 21.50 -7.72 10.19
C LEU A 283 22.43 -8.02 9.02
N GLY A 284 22.83 -9.28 8.88
CA GLY A 284 23.84 -9.69 7.92
C GLY A 284 25.27 -9.53 8.45
N CYS A 285 26.22 -9.97 7.66
CA CYS A 285 27.65 -9.94 8.03
C CYS A 285 28.55 -9.57 6.86
N ASP A 286 28.09 -9.71 5.62
CA ASP A 286 28.84 -9.39 4.41
C ASP A 286 27.97 -8.70 3.37
N CYS A 287 28.61 -8.02 2.43
CA CYS A 287 27.95 -7.32 1.34
C CYS A 287 28.71 -7.46 0.03
N ILE A 288 28.02 -7.17 -1.06
CA ILE A 288 28.63 -6.90 -2.35
C ILE A 288 28.91 -5.39 -2.39
N ALA A 289 30.17 -5.02 -2.29
CA ALA A 289 30.59 -3.63 -2.38
C ALA A 289 30.94 -3.26 -3.81
N ALA A 290 30.64 -2.03 -4.18
CA ALA A 290 30.92 -1.46 -5.50
C ALA A 290 31.77 -0.21 -5.39
N ASP A 291 32.57 0.08 -6.40
CA ASP A 291 33.41 1.28 -6.48
C ASP A 291 32.66 2.52 -7.01
N LYS A 292 31.44 2.32 -7.54
CA LYS A 292 30.52 3.38 -7.98
C LYS A 292 29.09 2.88 -7.95
N PHE A 293 28.15 3.78 -7.94
CA PHE A 293 26.71 3.47 -8.02
C PHE A 293 26.30 3.26 -9.49
N ALA A 294 26.57 2.07 -10.01
CA ALA A 294 26.23 1.67 -11.38
C ALA A 294 26.18 0.15 -11.48
N ASN A 295 25.35 -0.37 -12.40
CA ASN A 295 25.24 -1.82 -12.59
C ASN A 295 26.56 -2.46 -13.04
N ASP A 296 27.39 -1.75 -13.81
CA ASP A 296 28.68 -2.20 -14.32
C ASP A 296 29.86 -1.85 -13.41
N ALA A 297 29.63 -1.43 -12.19
CA ALA A 297 30.68 -1.14 -11.21
C ALA A 297 31.57 -2.39 -10.97
N ASN A 298 32.84 -2.15 -10.63
CA ASN A 298 33.68 -3.21 -10.06
C ASN A 298 33.12 -3.60 -8.70
N THR A 299 33.14 -4.90 -8.40
CA THR A 299 32.55 -5.42 -7.17
C THR A 299 33.54 -6.26 -6.39
N GLN A 300 33.37 -6.33 -5.07
CA GLN A 300 34.05 -7.24 -4.18
C GLN A 300 33.11 -7.61 -3.02
N VAL A 301 33.31 -8.81 -2.48
CA VAL A 301 32.65 -9.20 -1.22
C VAL A 301 33.43 -8.62 -0.06
N CYS A 302 32.74 -7.91 0.82
CA CYS A 302 33.33 -7.32 2.01
C CYS A 302 32.55 -7.73 3.26
N ASP A 303 33.23 -7.76 4.41
CA ASP A 303 32.57 -7.70 5.71
C ASP A 303 31.83 -6.36 5.84
N ASP A 304 30.60 -6.36 6.33
CA ASP A 304 29.78 -5.15 6.49
C ASP A 304 30.42 -4.09 7.38
N LYS A 305 31.27 -4.51 8.28
CA LYS A 305 31.98 -3.65 9.23
C LYS A 305 33.40 -3.27 8.79
N ASN A 306 33.78 -3.71 7.58
CA ASN A 306 35.11 -3.43 7.04
C ASN A 306 35.06 -3.24 5.52
N ILE A 307 34.31 -2.21 5.09
CA ILE A 307 34.20 -1.82 3.69
C ILE A 307 35.29 -0.78 3.38
N PRO A 308 36.14 -0.98 2.37
CA PRO A 308 37.20 -0.06 2.04
C PRO A 308 36.73 1.35 1.70
N ASP A 309 37.56 2.35 1.95
CA ASP A 309 37.31 3.72 1.51
C ASP A 309 37.09 3.78 0.00
N GLY A 310 36.11 4.61 -0.41
CA GLY A 310 35.72 4.72 -1.83
C GLY A 310 34.79 3.61 -2.32
N TRP A 311 34.52 2.60 -1.51
CA TRP A 311 33.60 1.53 -1.83
C TRP A 311 32.29 1.68 -1.04
N MET A 312 31.20 1.21 -1.62
CA MET A 312 29.86 1.26 -1.02
C MET A 312 29.18 -0.11 -1.13
N GLY A 313 28.51 -0.54 -0.07
CA GLY A 313 27.69 -1.75 -0.11
C GLY A 313 26.41 -1.52 -0.92
N LEU A 314 26.15 -2.34 -1.92
CA LEU A 314 24.96 -2.23 -2.77
C LEU A 314 24.05 -3.46 -2.73
N ASP A 315 24.50 -4.56 -2.15
CA ASP A 315 23.68 -5.78 -2.01
C ASP A 315 24.18 -6.62 -0.85
N ALA A 316 23.36 -7.56 -0.41
CA ALA A 316 23.75 -8.57 0.58
C ALA A 316 24.77 -9.54 0.00
N GLY A 317 25.77 -9.90 0.78
CA GLY A 317 26.79 -10.87 0.40
C GLY A 317 26.31 -12.32 0.54
N PRO A 318 27.15 -13.29 0.11
CA PRO A 318 26.76 -14.71 0.10
C PRO A 318 26.42 -15.27 1.47
N LYS A 319 27.15 -14.90 2.51
CA LYS A 319 26.89 -15.35 3.90
C LYS A 319 25.59 -14.74 4.44
N THR A 320 25.37 -13.46 4.20
CA THR A 320 24.15 -12.76 4.59
C THR A 320 22.91 -13.37 3.92
N ARG A 321 23.01 -13.71 2.64
CA ARG A 321 21.92 -14.41 1.91
C ARG A 321 21.56 -15.74 2.55
N GLU A 322 22.55 -16.48 3.02
CA GLU A 322 22.33 -17.73 3.72
C GLU A 322 21.65 -17.50 5.09
N GLU A 323 22.06 -16.46 5.83
CA GLU A 323 21.40 -16.07 7.07
C GLU A 323 19.91 -15.70 6.83
N PHE A 324 19.60 -15.03 5.73
CA PHE A 324 18.23 -14.73 5.33
C PHE A 324 17.43 -16.01 5.09
N LYS A 325 17.99 -16.95 4.35
CA LYS A 325 17.35 -18.24 4.07
C LYS A 325 17.05 -19.01 5.34
N GLN A 326 17.99 -19.04 6.28
CA GLN A 326 17.79 -19.75 7.55
C GLN A 326 16.70 -19.10 8.42
N ALA A 327 16.63 -17.77 8.45
CA ALA A 327 15.60 -17.05 9.20
C ALA A 327 14.19 -17.17 8.58
N ILE A 328 14.10 -17.38 7.29
CA ILE A 328 12.83 -17.52 6.56
C ILE A 328 12.36 -18.99 6.55
N LYS A 329 13.30 -19.93 6.49
CA LYS A 329 12.99 -21.36 6.47
C LYS A 329 12.20 -21.78 7.70
N GLY A 330 11.11 -22.51 7.48
CA GLY A 330 10.25 -22.99 8.55
C GLY A 330 9.32 -21.95 9.14
N ALA A 331 9.35 -20.69 8.70
CA ALA A 331 8.39 -19.67 9.09
C ALA A 331 6.96 -20.07 8.67
N LYS A 332 5.99 -19.74 9.52
CA LYS A 332 4.56 -19.94 9.22
C LYS A 332 3.87 -18.65 8.83
N THR A 333 4.44 -17.52 9.20
CA THR A 333 3.99 -16.18 8.81
C THR A 333 5.19 -15.39 8.35
N ILE A 334 5.06 -14.75 7.19
CA ILE A 334 6.13 -13.95 6.58
C ILE A 334 5.55 -12.63 6.11
N LEU A 335 6.23 -11.54 6.45
CA LEU A 335 5.97 -10.20 5.91
C LEU A 335 7.25 -9.69 5.25
N TRP A 336 7.16 -9.26 4.01
CA TRP A 336 8.28 -8.65 3.30
C TRP A 336 7.93 -7.24 2.82
N ASN A 337 8.72 -6.26 3.29
CA ASN A 337 8.62 -4.85 2.90
C ASN A 337 10.01 -4.24 2.72
N GLY A 338 10.41 -4.04 1.48
CA GLY A 338 11.65 -3.38 1.10
C GLY A 338 12.76 -4.32 0.64
N PRO A 339 13.54 -3.93 -0.38
CA PRO A 339 14.59 -4.76 -0.97
C PRO A 339 15.83 -4.86 -0.09
N ALA A 340 16.63 -5.92 -0.33
CA ALA A 340 17.91 -6.16 0.35
C ALA A 340 19.10 -5.47 -0.32
N GLY A 341 18.92 -4.92 -1.52
CA GLY A 341 19.96 -4.25 -2.28
C GLY A 341 19.37 -3.37 -3.37
N VAL A 342 20.22 -2.87 -4.24
CA VAL A 342 19.82 -2.05 -5.40
C VAL A 342 19.34 -2.98 -6.50
N PHE A 343 18.18 -3.56 -6.31
CA PHE A 343 17.62 -4.62 -7.16
C PHE A 343 17.33 -4.17 -8.60
N GLU A 344 17.22 -2.88 -8.84
CA GLU A 344 17.05 -2.29 -10.18
C GLU A 344 18.28 -2.59 -11.06
N PHE A 345 19.43 -2.77 -10.45
CA PHE A 345 20.63 -3.26 -11.09
C PHE A 345 20.72 -4.78 -10.97
N ASP A 346 20.75 -5.48 -12.09
CA ASP A 346 20.77 -6.95 -12.09
C ASP A 346 21.94 -7.54 -11.29
N ASN A 347 23.10 -6.88 -11.29
CA ASN A 347 24.28 -7.31 -10.54
C ASN A 347 24.15 -7.11 -9.02
N PHE A 348 23.14 -6.37 -8.57
CA PHE A 348 22.89 -6.08 -7.15
C PHE A 348 21.49 -6.52 -6.71
N ALA A 349 20.87 -7.43 -7.45
CA ALA A 349 19.57 -8.00 -7.17
C ALA A 349 19.61 -9.34 -6.39
N GLY A 350 20.79 -9.90 -6.17
CA GLY A 350 20.94 -11.24 -5.63
C GLY A 350 20.43 -11.43 -4.22
N GLY A 351 20.56 -10.42 -3.35
CA GLY A 351 20.02 -10.48 -1.99
C GLY A 351 18.49 -10.49 -1.98
N SER A 352 17.86 -9.62 -2.75
CA SER A 352 16.40 -9.57 -2.88
C SER A 352 15.86 -10.85 -3.54
N LYS A 353 16.57 -11.40 -4.52
CA LYS A 353 16.20 -12.66 -5.15
C LYS A 353 16.30 -13.84 -4.18
N ALA A 354 17.32 -13.87 -3.33
CA ALA A 354 17.46 -14.91 -2.29
C ALA A 354 16.29 -14.86 -1.29
N ILE A 355 15.85 -13.66 -0.91
CA ILE A 355 14.67 -13.47 -0.07
C ILE A 355 13.41 -13.99 -0.77
N ALA A 356 13.19 -13.60 -2.02
CA ALA A 356 12.02 -14.04 -2.79
C ALA A 356 11.95 -15.55 -2.94
N GLU A 357 13.07 -16.20 -3.26
CA GLU A 357 13.17 -17.66 -3.37
C GLU A 357 12.89 -18.36 -2.04
N ALA A 358 13.41 -17.85 -0.93
CA ALA A 358 13.18 -18.40 0.40
C ALA A 358 11.71 -18.26 0.83
N ILE A 359 11.09 -17.12 0.53
CA ILE A 359 9.65 -16.89 0.79
C ILE A 359 8.79 -17.84 -0.04
N ALA A 360 9.11 -18.01 -1.32
CA ALA A 360 8.39 -18.91 -2.22
C ALA A 360 8.43 -20.36 -1.71
N GLU A 361 9.60 -20.82 -1.27
CA GLU A 361 9.76 -22.15 -0.70
C GLU A 361 8.98 -22.34 0.60
N ALA A 362 9.07 -21.39 1.53
CA ALA A 362 8.29 -21.42 2.77
C ALA A 362 6.78 -21.38 2.52
N THR A 363 6.34 -20.64 1.53
CA THR A 363 4.93 -20.55 1.12
C THR A 363 4.45 -21.90 0.58
N LYS A 364 5.24 -22.55 -0.23
CA LYS A 364 4.98 -23.91 -0.74
C LYS A 364 4.84 -24.92 0.40
N GLU A 365 5.56 -24.74 1.49
CA GLU A 365 5.50 -25.57 2.70
C GLU A 365 4.36 -25.19 3.66
N GLY A 366 3.51 -24.24 3.28
CA GLY A 366 2.31 -23.86 4.03
C GLY A 366 2.39 -22.55 4.80
N ALA A 367 3.43 -21.76 4.66
CA ALA A 367 3.52 -20.44 5.25
C ALA A 367 2.52 -19.46 4.58
N PHE A 368 2.00 -18.53 5.36
CA PHE A 368 1.33 -17.34 4.84
C PHE A 368 2.36 -16.24 4.61
N SER A 369 2.49 -15.77 3.39
CA SER A 369 3.42 -14.71 3.00
C SER A 369 2.69 -13.50 2.45
N LEU A 370 2.94 -12.32 3.07
CA LEU A 370 2.43 -11.02 2.66
C LEU A 370 3.59 -10.18 2.12
N ILE A 371 3.45 -9.75 0.88
CA ILE A 371 4.38 -8.84 0.22
C ILE A 371 3.74 -7.47 0.12
N GLY A 372 4.42 -6.44 0.58
CA GLY A 372 3.89 -5.08 0.55
C GLY A 372 4.95 -4.00 0.37
N GLY A 373 4.49 -2.87 -0.18
CA GLY A 373 5.34 -1.77 -0.59
C GLY A 373 5.79 -1.87 -2.05
N GLY A 374 5.91 -0.70 -2.70
CA GLY A 374 6.18 -0.64 -4.15
C GLY A 374 7.41 -1.40 -4.59
N ASP A 375 8.51 -1.25 -3.86
CA ASP A 375 9.79 -1.89 -4.22
C ASP A 375 9.75 -3.41 -4.05
N SER A 376 9.11 -3.92 -3.00
CA SER A 376 8.98 -5.36 -2.78
C SER A 376 8.12 -6.01 -3.85
N VAL A 377 7.03 -5.34 -4.22
CA VAL A 377 6.14 -5.79 -5.31
C VAL A 377 6.90 -5.77 -6.64
N ALA A 378 7.69 -4.72 -6.89
CA ALA A 378 8.55 -4.65 -8.07
C ALA A 378 9.58 -5.79 -8.10
N CYS A 379 10.19 -6.12 -6.95
CA CYS A 379 11.11 -7.26 -6.82
C CYS A 379 10.45 -8.57 -7.19
N ILE A 380 9.33 -8.89 -6.56
CA ILE A 380 8.66 -10.18 -6.77
C ILE A 380 8.18 -10.34 -8.22
N ASN A 381 7.75 -9.25 -8.84
CA ASN A 381 7.37 -9.24 -10.27
C ASN A 381 8.59 -9.39 -11.19
N LYS A 382 9.69 -8.69 -10.89
CA LYS A 382 10.94 -8.81 -11.65
C LYS A 382 11.45 -10.23 -11.68
N PHE A 383 11.33 -10.95 -10.56
CA PHE A 383 11.79 -12.33 -10.46
C PHE A 383 10.77 -13.37 -10.95
N GLY A 384 9.59 -12.93 -11.40
CA GLY A 384 8.55 -13.83 -11.91
C GLY A 384 7.93 -14.74 -10.84
N MET A 385 7.92 -14.32 -9.57
CA MET A 385 7.51 -15.14 -8.42
C MET A 385 6.19 -14.67 -7.76
N ALA A 386 5.46 -13.76 -8.40
CA ALA A 386 4.22 -13.20 -7.84
C ALA A 386 3.16 -14.26 -7.50
N ASP A 387 3.09 -15.34 -8.26
CA ASP A 387 2.17 -16.46 -8.07
C ASP A 387 2.66 -17.49 -7.01
N GLN A 388 3.86 -17.31 -6.47
CA GLN A 388 4.48 -18.22 -5.49
C GLN A 388 4.40 -17.69 -4.05
N VAL A 389 3.72 -16.58 -3.83
CA VAL A 389 3.48 -15.97 -2.51
C VAL A 389 1.99 -15.95 -2.21
N SER A 390 1.62 -15.84 -0.93
CA SER A 390 0.21 -15.92 -0.52
C SER A 390 -0.59 -14.69 -0.91
N TYR A 391 -0.05 -13.50 -0.70
CA TYR A 391 -0.76 -12.26 -0.98
C TYR A 391 0.20 -11.10 -1.28
N ILE A 392 -0.11 -10.36 -2.34
CA ILE A 392 0.60 -9.13 -2.70
C ILE A 392 -0.36 -7.97 -2.46
N SER A 393 -0.03 -7.12 -1.48
CA SER A 393 -0.89 -5.98 -1.14
C SER A 393 -0.84 -4.89 -2.20
N THR A 394 -1.98 -4.33 -2.51
CA THR A 394 -2.12 -3.14 -3.36
C THR A 394 -2.05 -1.85 -2.56
N GLY A 395 -1.93 -1.95 -1.23
CA GLY A 395 -2.17 -0.86 -0.30
C GLY A 395 -1.06 0.18 -0.17
N GLY A 396 0.18 -0.15 -0.55
CA GLY A 396 1.29 0.79 -0.43
C GLY A 396 1.38 1.43 0.96
N GLY A 397 1.20 2.75 1.03
CA GLY A 397 1.24 3.49 2.29
C GLY A 397 0.15 3.09 3.29
N ALA A 398 -1.02 2.70 2.83
CA ALA A 398 -2.09 2.23 3.71
C ALA A 398 -1.72 0.93 4.43
N LEU A 399 -1.09 0.00 3.71
CA LEU A 399 -0.56 -1.23 4.33
C LEU A 399 0.47 -0.90 5.41
N LEU A 400 1.41 -0.02 5.12
CA LEU A 400 2.46 0.36 6.08
C LEU A 400 1.87 0.98 7.33
N GLU A 401 0.89 1.87 7.20
CA GLU A 401 0.20 2.46 8.36
C GLU A 401 -0.58 1.42 9.16
N ALA A 402 -1.22 0.46 8.49
CA ALA A 402 -1.89 -0.65 9.17
C ALA A 402 -0.91 -1.51 9.98
N ILE A 403 0.26 -1.81 9.40
CA ILE A 403 1.30 -2.61 10.07
C ILE A 403 1.92 -1.83 11.24
N GLU A 404 1.99 -0.50 11.16
CA GLU A 404 2.37 0.35 12.30
C GLU A 404 1.34 0.34 13.45
N GLY A 405 0.20 -0.31 13.26
CA GLY A 405 -0.88 -0.38 14.24
C GLY A 405 -1.84 0.79 14.22
N LYS A 406 -1.77 1.64 13.21
CA LYS A 406 -2.68 2.77 13.05
C LYS A 406 -4.06 2.32 12.58
N VAL A 407 -5.09 2.98 13.09
CA VAL A 407 -6.47 2.80 12.60
C VAL A 407 -6.58 3.46 11.22
N LEU A 408 -7.07 2.70 10.24
CA LEU A 408 -7.31 3.23 8.90
C LEU A 408 -8.72 3.82 8.80
N PRO A 409 -8.86 5.12 8.54
CA PRO A 409 -10.17 5.79 8.53
C PRO A 409 -11.21 5.15 7.61
N GLY A 410 -10.79 4.67 6.43
CA GLY A 410 -11.68 4.02 5.47
C GLY A 410 -12.24 2.69 5.94
N ILE A 411 -11.54 2.00 6.84
CA ILE A 411 -11.99 0.74 7.46
C ILE A 411 -12.83 1.06 8.70
N ALA A 412 -12.35 1.95 9.55
CA ALA A 412 -13.02 2.35 10.78
C ALA A 412 -14.43 2.92 10.52
N ALA A 413 -14.60 3.69 9.44
CA ALA A 413 -15.89 4.25 9.05
C ALA A 413 -16.94 3.19 8.70
N ILE A 414 -16.51 2.01 8.25
CA ILE A 414 -17.39 0.86 7.98
C ILE A 414 -17.61 0.02 9.22
N ARG A 415 -16.52 -0.26 9.97
CA ARG A 415 -16.55 -1.17 11.13
C ARG A 415 -17.04 -0.51 12.42
N GLY A 416 -17.01 0.82 12.50
CA GLY A 416 -17.31 1.56 13.71
C GLY A 416 -16.19 1.52 14.75
N ASP A 417 -14.99 1.14 14.38
CA ASP A 417 -13.81 1.16 15.24
C ASP A 417 -13.40 2.63 15.52
N LYS A 418 -13.04 2.93 16.79
CA LYS A 418 -12.57 4.26 17.22
C LYS A 418 -11.06 4.30 17.33
#